data_c7fa89293f258deebc67e27323cd47bb
#
_entry.id   c7fa89293f258deebc67e27323cd47bb
#
_cell.length_a   1.000
_cell.length_b   1.000
_cell.length_c   1.000
_cell.angle_alpha   90.00
_cell.angle_beta   90.00
_cell.angle_gamma   90.00
#
_symmetry.space_group_name_H-M   'P 1'
#
loop_
_entity.id
_entity.type
_entity.pdbx_description
1 polymer ?
#
loop_
_entity_poly.entity_id
_entity_poly.type
_entity_poly.pdbx_seq_one_letter_code
_entity_poly.pdbx_strand_id
1 'polypeptide(L)'
;MLKSFILILVIGFFVGQVARRLKIPALVGMVLVGIILGPQAADLIDPKVLAASAPLRTIAVMVILMKAGLGLDREKLVQQGTVALRLGFLPASCEALIIALAAMWIFKFDFPTGLLLGCIVGAESPAVIVPGMLRLKSLGWGVNKGIPDAILTGSALSDVLLLLVFSLLLNFLAQGTTSELTLPFGLTINVFLLLPIQIISQIVLGIIIGLLTAKLLVFLLTKQNWTENTVQQTLVTASLALSLVVLAEKLPFFSGYLAVMVTGFFLIEFDAPLARKLRSGFDSLWTVAQIILFVLLGATIQLQVLEKTLVPGLIILAIGTLIGRAIGWYLSTLGSNWNWRERLFLLPGNSAKATVQAAIGAIPLAQGIEKGETILAIAALSILVTAPLGAWAIPTFAPKLLARGEVDPTKVGVTRPIILLAAIDTSSIATQVLTKAADIARRSDAEVILLHVLQTNNPQKLELLKSTSQKLLADIPHQFVTVTGSIPEEIIRVARDYQATDIVMGKRGHKSANEIVVGSVSQAVLKSSSIPVTLVG
;
A
#
# COMPACT_ATOMS: atom_id res chain seq x y z
N MET A 1 4.66 26.71 13.54
CA MET A 1 5.12 25.46 12.89
C MET A 1 4.84 24.21 13.71
N LEU A 2 5.41 24.01 14.94
CA LEU A 2 5.20 22.78 15.71
C LEU A 2 3.72 22.50 16.01
N LYS A 3 2.96 23.54 16.44
CA LYS A 3 1.50 23.43 16.65
C LYS A 3 0.78 22.92 15.41
N SER A 4 1.14 23.41 14.23
CA SER A 4 0.52 22.98 12.95
C SER A 4 0.83 21.51 12.65
N PHE A 5 2.08 21.05 12.85
CA PHE A 5 2.43 19.64 12.69
C PHE A 5 1.66 18.73 13.64
N ILE A 6 1.49 19.13 14.92
CA ILE A 6 0.68 18.39 15.89
C ILE A 6 -0.78 18.30 15.41
N LEU A 7 -1.37 19.42 14.98
CA LEU A 7 -2.76 19.44 14.48
C LEU A 7 -2.91 18.55 13.24
N ILE A 8 -2.00 18.66 12.26
CA ILE A 8 -2.02 17.85 11.04
C ILE A 8 -1.97 16.36 11.39
N LEU A 9 -0.99 15.94 12.21
CA LEU A 9 -0.79 14.53 12.52
C LEU A 9 -1.91 13.97 13.40
N VAL A 10 -2.27 14.65 14.48
CA VAL A 10 -3.26 14.14 15.45
C VAL A 10 -4.66 14.17 14.86
N ILE A 11 -5.11 15.34 14.38
CA ILE A 11 -6.48 15.47 13.85
C ILE A 11 -6.60 14.67 12.54
N GLY A 12 -5.60 14.75 11.65
CA GLY A 12 -5.57 13.98 10.41
C GLY A 12 -5.65 12.47 10.66
N PHE A 13 -4.90 11.95 11.65
CA PHE A 13 -4.95 10.56 12.04
C PHE A 13 -6.34 10.15 12.56
N PHE A 14 -6.86 10.86 13.58
CA PHE A 14 -8.12 10.46 14.21
C PHE A 14 -9.31 10.59 13.27
N VAL A 15 -9.40 11.67 12.49
CA VAL A 15 -10.47 11.83 11.50
C VAL A 15 -10.34 10.79 10.38
N GLY A 16 -9.12 10.46 9.97
CA GLY A 16 -8.87 9.33 9.07
C GLY A 16 -9.38 8.00 9.63
N GLN A 17 -9.21 7.72 10.94
CA GLN A 17 -9.74 6.53 11.59
C GLN A 17 -11.28 6.55 11.69
N VAL A 18 -11.88 7.72 11.96
CA VAL A 18 -13.34 7.89 11.94
C VAL A 18 -13.88 7.59 10.53
N ALA A 19 -13.25 8.14 9.48
CA ALA A 19 -13.61 7.84 8.09
C ALA A 19 -13.58 6.32 7.81
N ARG A 20 -12.54 5.61 8.26
CA ARG A 20 -12.46 4.14 8.13
C ARG A 20 -13.60 3.41 8.83
N ARG A 21 -13.98 3.84 10.03
CA ARG A 21 -15.13 3.26 10.76
C ARG A 21 -16.45 3.47 10.02
N LEU A 22 -16.57 4.59 9.30
CA LEU A 22 -17.70 4.89 8.40
C LEU A 22 -17.59 4.19 7.04
N LYS A 23 -16.61 3.29 6.84
CA LYS A 23 -16.32 2.58 5.59
C LYS A 23 -15.91 3.51 4.44
N ILE A 24 -15.40 4.70 4.75
CA ILE A 24 -14.83 5.66 3.81
C ILE A 24 -13.30 5.57 3.91
N PRO A 25 -12.53 5.69 2.81
CA PRO A 25 -11.07 5.73 2.88
C PRO A 25 -10.56 6.82 3.82
N ALA A 26 -9.55 6.53 4.65
CA ALA A 26 -9.00 7.47 5.63
C ALA A 26 -8.54 8.79 4.99
N LEU A 27 -7.99 8.71 3.77
CA LEU A 27 -7.48 9.85 3.01
C LEU A 27 -8.55 10.93 2.74
N VAL A 28 -9.82 10.56 2.59
CA VAL A 28 -10.92 11.52 2.41
C VAL A 28 -11.09 12.37 3.67
N GLY A 29 -11.08 11.72 4.84
CA GLY A 29 -11.11 12.42 6.13
C GLY A 29 -9.90 13.35 6.30
N MET A 30 -8.71 12.91 5.89
CA MET A 30 -7.49 13.74 5.95
C MET A 30 -7.57 14.98 5.04
N VAL A 31 -8.09 14.84 3.82
CA VAL A 31 -8.30 16.00 2.90
C VAL A 31 -9.31 16.98 3.50
N LEU A 32 -10.43 16.48 4.05
CA LEU A 32 -11.42 17.32 4.72
C LEU A 32 -10.82 18.08 5.92
N VAL A 33 -9.99 17.41 6.73
CA VAL A 33 -9.24 18.05 7.82
C VAL A 33 -8.36 19.18 7.27
N GLY A 34 -7.68 18.94 6.15
CA GLY A 34 -6.87 19.95 5.49
C GLY A 34 -7.67 21.18 5.06
N ILE A 35 -8.84 20.98 4.46
CA ILE A 35 -9.75 22.08 4.07
C ILE A 35 -10.18 22.89 5.31
N ILE A 36 -10.54 22.19 6.40
CA ILE A 36 -11.01 22.85 7.65
C ILE A 36 -9.87 23.59 8.35
N LEU A 37 -8.70 23.00 8.48
CA LEU A 37 -7.55 23.61 9.16
C LEU A 37 -6.82 24.64 8.29
N GLY A 38 -7.06 24.63 6.99
CA GLY A 38 -6.39 25.48 6.01
C GLY A 38 -6.82 26.94 6.07
N PRO A 39 -6.13 27.80 5.28
CA PRO A 39 -6.32 29.26 5.30
C PRO A 39 -7.70 29.71 4.79
N GLN A 40 -8.43 28.84 4.09
CA GLN A 40 -9.76 29.16 3.55
C GLN A 40 -10.90 28.96 4.56
N ALA A 41 -10.63 28.33 5.72
CA ALA A 41 -11.64 28.07 6.75
C ALA A 41 -11.15 28.52 8.13
N ALA A 42 -10.48 27.66 8.91
CA ALA A 42 -10.08 27.97 10.28
C ALA A 42 -8.72 28.69 10.40
N ASP A 43 -7.91 28.70 9.35
CA ASP A 43 -6.56 29.32 9.30
C ASP A 43 -5.64 28.90 10.47
N LEU A 44 -5.62 27.61 10.79
CA LEU A 44 -4.84 27.07 11.90
C LEU A 44 -3.47 26.54 11.48
N ILE A 45 -3.21 26.42 10.18
CA ILE A 45 -1.93 25.97 9.64
C ILE A 45 -1.03 27.16 9.37
N ASP A 46 0.13 27.17 10.05
CA ASP A 46 1.16 28.20 9.89
C ASP A 46 1.59 28.34 8.41
N PRO A 47 1.64 29.56 7.86
CA PRO A 47 2.07 29.80 6.48
C PRO A 47 3.44 29.19 6.12
N LYS A 48 4.36 29.09 7.09
CA LYS A 48 5.67 28.45 6.90
C LYS A 48 5.54 26.94 6.62
N VAL A 49 4.53 26.27 7.20
CA VAL A 49 4.26 24.86 6.94
C VAL A 49 3.64 24.68 5.54
N LEU A 50 2.77 25.60 5.14
CA LEU A 50 2.23 25.62 3.77
C LEU A 50 3.32 25.90 2.73
N ALA A 51 4.23 26.82 3.00
CA ALA A 51 5.39 27.08 2.14
C ALA A 51 6.31 25.85 2.02
N ALA A 52 6.47 25.05 3.10
CA ALA A 52 7.23 23.80 3.09
C ALA A 52 6.44 22.62 2.49
N SER A 53 5.22 22.82 2.01
CA SER A 53 4.38 21.71 1.52
C SER A 53 4.96 20.98 0.30
N ALA A 54 5.66 21.68 -0.61
CA ALA A 54 6.26 21.07 -1.80
C ALA A 54 7.32 20.00 -1.45
N PRO A 55 8.38 20.29 -0.67
CA PRO A 55 9.35 19.25 -0.29
C PRO A 55 8.72 18.12 0.55
N LEU A 56 7.74 18.40 1.40
CA LEU A 56 7.04 17.36 2.16
C LEU A 56 6.24 16.43 1.24
N ARG A 57 5.64 16.94 0.18
CA ARG A 57 4.98 16.12 -0.85
C ARG A 57 5.99 15.28 -1.63
N THR A 58 7.13 15.86 -2.03
CA THR A 58 8.22 15.11 -2.70
C THR A 58 8.66 13.91 -1.88
N ILE A 59 8.85 14.07 -0.56
CA ILE A 59 9.16 12.95 0.35
C ILE A 59 8.04 11.90 0.34
N ALA A 60 6.79 12.33 0.44
CA ALA A 60 5.66 11.41 0.44
C ALA A 60 5.52 10.63 -0.89
N VAL A 61 5.75 11.30 -2.03
CA VAL A 61 5.77 10.66 -3.36
C VAL A 61 6.89 9.65 -3.46
N MET A 62 8.09 9.99 -3.02
CA MET A 62 9.23 9.07 -3.00
C MET A 62 8.91 7.81 -2.17
N VAL A 63 8.31 7.99 -0.98
CA VAL A 63 7.92 6.86 -0.10
C VAL A 63 6.90 5.94 -0.79
N ILE A 64 5.86 6.50 -1.42
CA ILE A 64 4.83 5.68 -2.08
C ILE A 64 5.38 4.97 -3.33
N LEU A 65 6.26 5.61 -4.09
CA LEU A 65 6.87 5.01 -5.28
C LEU A 65 7.86 3.89 -4.93
N MET A 66 8.67 4.06 -3.88
CA MET A 66 9.51 2.98 -3.37
C MET A 66 8.64 1.80 -2.92
N LYS A 67 7.56 2.07 -2.17
CA LYS A 67 6.59 1.06 -1.75
C LYS A 67 5.94 0.37 -2.95
N ALA A 68 5.57 1.10 -3.99
CA ALA A 68 5.03 0.54 -5.24
C ALA A 68 6.06 -0.39 -5.90
N GLY A 69 7.30 0.04 -6.04
CA GLY A 69 8.41 -0.77 -6.58
C GLY A 69 8.61 -2.05 -5.78
N LEU A 70 8.69 -1.96 -4.43
CA LEU A 70 8.79 -3.11 -3.52
C LEU A 70 7.54 -4.01 -3.52
N GLY A 71 6.44 -3.59 -4.16
CA GLY A 71 5.19 -4.35 -4.31
C GLY A 71 5.06 -5.10 -5.62
N LEU A 72 5.87 -4.78 -6.63
CA LEU A 72 5.84 -5.42 -7.94
C LEU A 72 6.43 -6.84 -7.87
N ASP A 73 5.79 -7.76 -8.57
CA ASP A 73 6.20 -9.16 -8.63
C ASP A 73 6.43 -9.55 -10.10
N ARG A 74 7.69 -9.84 -10.44
CA ARG A 74 8.07 -10.20 -11.81
C ARG A 74 7.37 -11.47 -12.30
N GLU A 75 7.23 -12.48 -11.44
CA GLU A 75 6.57 -13.73 -11.84
C GLU A 75 5.11 -13.47 -12.19
N LYS A 76 4.43 -12.65 -11.39
CA LYS A 76 3.05 -12.23 -11.68
C LYS A 76 2.96 -11.40 -12.95
N LEU A 77 3.91 -10.49 -13.17
CA LEU A 77 4.00 -9.72 -14.41
C LEU A 77 4.11 -10.64 -15.64
N VAL A 78 4.97 -11.65 -15.59
CA VAL A 78 5.16 -12.62 -16.67
C VAL A 78 3.93 -13.52 -16.84
N GLN A 79 3.33 -14.00 -15.73
CA GLN A 79 2.15 -14.88 -15.78
C GLN A 79 0.90 -14.19 -16.34
N GLN A 80 0.72 -12.89 -16.08
CA GLN A 80 -0.42 -12.12 -16.60
C GLN A 80 -0.27 -11.75 -18.08
N GLY A 81 0.91 -11.94 -18.64
CA GLY A 81 1.17 -11.74 -20.06
C GLY A 81 0.86 -10.33 -20.55
N THR A 82 0.38 -10.23 -21.79
CA THR A 82 0.13 -8.93 -22.44
C THR A 82 -1.06 -8.15 -21.88
N VAL A 83 -2.00 -8.80 -21.17
CA VAL A 83 -3.19 -8.12 -20.60
C VAL A 83 -2.79 -7.16 -19.49
N ALA A 84 -1.95 -7.59 -18.53
CA ALA A 84 -1.48 -6.72 -17.45
C ALA A 84 -0.67 -5.54 -17.98
N LEU A 85 0.17 -5.76 -18.98
CA LEU A 85 0.93 -4.70 -19.64
C LEU A 85 0.01 -3.70 -20.33
N ARG A 86 -0.97 -4.18 -21.10
CA ARG A 86 -1.95 -3.31 -21.77
C ARG A 86 -2.83 -2.55 -20.79
N LEU A 87 -3.22 -3.17 -19.65
CA LEU A 87 -3.91 -2.48 -18.54
C LEU A 87 -3.04 -1.40 -17.90
N GLY A 88 -1.72 -1.55 -17.94
CA GLY A 88 -0.78 -0.53 -17.45
C GLY A 88 -0.67 0.71 -18.32
N PHE A 89 -1.03 0.63 -19.60
CA PHE A 89 -0.83 1.76 -20.52
C PHE A 89 -2.14 2.30 -21.11
N LEU A 90 -3.00 1.44 -21.64
CA LEU A 90 -4.14 1.87 -22.46
C LEU A 90 -5.23 2.61 -21.65
N PRO A 91 -5.69 2.12 -20.48
CA PRO A 91 -6.75 2.81 -19.75
C PRO A 91 -6.34 4.22 -19.31
N ALA A 92 -5.14 4.34 -18.77
CA ALA A 92 -4.58 5.60 -18.29
C ALA A 92 -4.34 6.60 -19.45
N SER A 93 -3.78 6.12 -20.57
CA SER A 93 -3.54 6.96 -21.75
C SER A 93 -4.85 7.42 -22.41
N CYS A 94 -5.82 6.52 -22.58
CA CYS A 94 -7.13 6.88 -23.15
C CYS A 94 -7.88 7.86 -22.23
N GLU A 95 -7.86 7.64 -20.92
CA GLU A 95 -8.47 8.56 -19.97
C GLU A 95 -7.79 9.93 -20.02
N ALA A 96 -6.46 9.99 -19.99
CA ALA A 96 -5.70 11.23 -20.05
C ALA A 96 -6.00 12.04 -21.32
N LEU A 97 -6.05 11.37 -22.48
CA LEU A 97 -6.38 12.02 -23.76
C LEU A 97 -7.82 12.53 -23.79
N ILE A 98 -8.79 11.74 -23.35
CA ILE A 98 -10.20 12.16 -23.31
C ILE A 98 -10.42 13.31 -22.34
N ILE A 99 -9.75 13.29 -21.18
CA ILE A 99 -9.76 14.42 -20.23
C ILE A 99 -9.13 15.66 -20.85
N ALA A 100 -8.02 15.53 -21.59
CA ALA A 100 -7.41 16.65 -22.29
C ALA A 100 -8.39 17.33 -23.24
N LEU A 101 -9.05 16.53 -24.10
CA LEU A 101 -10.04 17.03 -25.06
C LEU A 101 -11.26 17.66 -24.36
N ALA A 102 -11.74 17.04 -23.28
CA ALA A 102 -12.84 17.58 -22.49
C ALA A 102 -12.46 18.89 -21.78
N ALA A 103 -11.23 19.01 -21.28
CA ALA A 103 -10.72 20.21 -20.65
C ALA A 103 -10.56 21.38 -21.64
N MET A 104 -10.13 21.09 -22.87
CA MET A 104 -10.11 22.10 -23.95
C MET A 104 -11.51 22.65 -24.23
N TRP A 105 -12.51 21.80 -24.22
CA TRP A 105 -13.88 22.20 -24.51
C TRP A 105 -14.55 22.92 -23.33
N ILE A 106 -14.43 22.36 -22.12
CA ILE A 106 -15.14 22.82 -20.91
C ILE A 106 -14.43 24.03 -20.26
N PHE A 107 -13.11 23.93 -20.08
CA PHE A 107 -12.32 24.95 -19.37
C PHE A 107 -11.49 25.86 -20.29
N LYS A 108 -11.56 25.63 -21.61
CA LYS A 108 -10.77 26.38 -22.60
C LYS A 108 -9.26 26.25 -22.35
N PHE A 109 -8.82 25.09 -21.86
CA PHE A 109 -7.39 24.81 -21.73
C PHE A 109 -6.76 24.63 -23.12
N ASP A 110 -5.47 24.92 -23.24
CA ASP A 110 -4.66 24.41 -24.34
C ASP A 110 -4.41 22.90 -24.20
N PHE A 111 -4.06 22.22 -25.27
CA PHE A 111 -3.90 20.76 -25.25
C PHE A 111 -2.84 20.27 -24.24
N PRO A 112 -1.61 20.88 -24.12
CA PRO A 112 -0.64 20.48 -23.13
C PRO A 112 -1.13 20.60 -21.67
N THR A 113 -1.79 21.69 -21.32
CA THR A 113 -2.39 21.90 -19.99
C THR A 113 -3.53 20.92 -19.73
N GLY A 114 -4.37 20.69 -20.74
CA GLY A 114 -5.41 19.65 -20.68
C GLY A 114 -4.85 18.25 -20.49
N LEU A 115 -3.77 17.91 -21.18
CA LEU A 115 -3.08 16.63 -21.04
C LEU A 115 -2.39 16.49 -19.69
N LEU A 116 -1.82 17.58 -19.15
CA LEU A 116 -1.28 17.63 -17.80
C LEU A 116 -2.36 17.28 -16.75
N LEU A 117 -3.55 17.90 -16.86
CA LEU A 117 -4.72 17.53 -16.06
C LEU A 117 -5.10 16.05 -16.26
N GLY A 118 -5.10 15.58 -17.52
CA GLY A 118 -5.37 14.20 -17.86
C GLY A 118 -4.40 13.21 -17.21
N CYS A 119 -3.11 13.52 -17.15
CA CYS A 119 -2.11 12.71 -16.48
C CYS A 119 -2.33 12.66 -14.96
N ILE A 120 -2.71 13.79 -14.34
CA ILE A 120 -3.02 13.84 -12.91
C ILE A 120 -4.25 12.98 -12.60
N VAL A 121 -5.35 13.19 -13.30
CA VAL A 121 -6.62 12.52 -13.03
C VAL A 121 -6.63 11.08 -13.54
N GLY A 122 -5.94 10.77 -14.63
CA GLY A 122 -5.87 9.42 -15.21
C GLY A 122 -5.13 8.40 -14.35
N ALA A 123 -4.27 8.84 -13.44
CA ALA A 123 -3.55 7.95 -12.53
C ALA A 123 -4.48 7.25 -11.53
N GLU A 124 -4.13 6.03 -11.18
CA GLU A 124 -4.89 5.19 -10.26
C GLU A 124 -4.41 5.34 -8.81
N SER A 125 -5.19 4.87 -7.87
CA SER A 125 -4.80 4.97 -6.46
C SER A 125 -4.40 3.63 -5.85
N PRO A 126 -3.11 3.38 -5.63
CA PRO A 126 -2.67 2.21 -4.87
C PRO A 126 -3.30 2.13 -3.47
N ALA A 127 -3.55 3.26 -2.82
CA ALA A 127 -4.12 3.29 -1.47
C ALA A 127 -5.56 2.71 -1.37
N VAL A 128 -6.31 2.72 -2.47
CA VAL A 128 -7.68 2.17 -2.54
C VAL A 128 -7.68 0.80 -3.24
N ILE A 129 -6.97 0.70 -4.37
CA ILE A 129 -7.00 -0.49 -5.22
C ILE A 129 -6.26 -1.65 -4.57
N VAL A 130 -5.06 -1.44 -4.01
CA VAL A 130 -4.25 -2.53 -3.46
C VAL A 130 -4.96 -3.27 -2.33
N PRO A 131 -5.47 -2.60 -1.26
CA PRO A 131 -6.21 -3.30 -0.22
C PRO A 131 -7.46 -4.01 -0.75
N GLY A 132 -8.17 -3.38 -1.70
CA GLY A 132 -9.33 -3.97 -2.37
C GLY A 132 -8.99 -5.27 -3.07
N MET A 133 -7.99 -5.27 -3.94
CA MET A 133 -7.58 -6.45 -4.71
C MET A 133 -6.99 -7.55 -3.82
N LEU A 134 -6.19 -7.22 -2.82
CA LEU A 134 -5.67 -8.21 -1.86
C LEU A 134 -6.80 -8.89 -1.09
N ARG A 135 -7.82 -8.13 -0.69
CA ARG A 135 -9.02 -8.69 -0.06
C ARG A 135 -9.80 -9.60 -1.01
N LEU A 136 -9.94 -9.24 -2.28
CA LEU A 136 -10.59 -10.11 -3.27
C LEU A 136 -9.82 -11.42 -3.45
N LYS A 137 -8.50 -11.37 -3.51
CA LYS A 137 -7.63 -12.54 -3.57
C LYS A 137 -7.83 -13.44 -2.36
N SER A 138 -7.88 -12.88 -1.14
CA SER A 138 -8.11 -13.66 0.09
C SER A 138 -9.50 -14.30 0.15
N LEU A 139 -10.48 -13.74 -0.55
CA LEU A 139 -11.84 -14.28 -0.67
C LEU A 139 -12.03 -15.20 -1.90
N GLY A 140 -11.03 -15.33 -2.75
CA GLY A 140 -11.05 -16.16 -3.95
C GLY A 140 -11.70 -15.52 -5.19
N TRP A 141 -12.08 -14.24 -5.16
CA TRP A 141 -12.75 -13.59 -6.29
C TRP A 141 -11.79 -13.25 -7.42
N GLY A 142 -12.05 -13.79 -8.61
CA GLY A 142 -11.29 -13.52 -9.84
C GLY A 142 -9.88 -14.16 -9.88
N VAL A 143 -9.52 -15.01 -8.91
CA VAL A 143 -8.17 -15.57 -8.79
C VAL A 143 -7.83 -16.57 -9.89
N ASN A 144 -8.81 -17.34 -10.40
CA ASN A 144 -8.58 -18.34 -11.44
C ASN A 144 -8.03 -17.73 -12.75
N LYS A 145 -8.43 -16.49 -13.03
CA LYS A 145 -7.97 -15.75 -14.20
C LYS A 145 -7.00 -14.62 -13.82
N GLY A 146 -6.52 -14.58 -12.60
CA GLY A 146 -5.55 -13.58 -12.13
C GLY A 146 -6.02 -12.13 -12.29
N ILE A 147 -7.34 -11.86 -12.25
CA ILE A 147 -7.90 -10.53 -12.49
C ILE A 147 -7.40 -9.50 -11.45
N PRO A 148 -7.40 -9.79 -10.13
CA PRO A 148 -6.84 -8.88 -9.15
C PRO A 148 -5.34 -8.60 -9.35
N ASP A 149 -4.56 -9.61 -9.76
CA ASP A 149 -3.13 -9.45 -10.03
C ASP A 149 -2.89 -8.59 -11.27
N ALA A 150 -3.70 -8.78 -12.34
CA ALA A 150 -3.63 -7.95 -13.54
C ALA A 150 -3.94 -6.47 -13.23
N ILE A 151 -4.95 -6.22 -12.39
CA ILE A 151 -5.31 -4.86 -11.96
C ILE A 151 -4.17 -4.25 -11.13
N LEU A 152 -3.64 -4.99 -10.14
CA LEU A 152 -2.54 -4.51 -9.30
C LEU A 152 -1.29 -4.14 -10.12
N THR A 153 -0.96 -5.00 -11.08
CA THR A 153 0.20 -4.80 -11.94
C THR A 153 -0.04 -3.64 -12.92
N GLY A 154 -1.22 -3.61 -13.55
CA GLY A 154 -1.61 -2.54 -14.46
C GLY A 154 -1.62 -1.19 -13.77
N SER A 155 -2.22 -1.10 -12.59
CA SER A 155 -2.26 0.13 -11.79
C SER A 155 -0.86 0.69 -11.49
N ALA A 156 0.07 -0.19 -11.07
CA ALA A 156 1.44 0.24 -10.80
C ALA A 156 2.17 0.75 -12.04
N LEU A 157 1.96 0.11 -13.20
CA LEU A 157 2.57 0.54 -14.46
C LEU A 157 1.97 1.84 -14.98
N SER A 158 0.65 2.04 -14.84
CA SER A 158 -0.03 3.25 -15.28
C SER A 158 0.42 4.49 -14.53
N ASP A 159 0.65 4.37 -13.23
CA ASP A 159 1.16 5.46 -12.40
C ASP A 159 2.54 5.91 -12.87
N VAL A 160 3.42 4.95 -13.21
CA VAL A 160 4.76 5.28 -13.76
C VAL A 160 4.65 6.04 -15.06
N LEU A 161 3.85 5.52 -16.00
CA LEU A 161 3.66 6.16 -17.30
C LEU A 161 3.16 7.60 -17.12
N LEU A 162 2.11 7.78 -16.34
CA LEU A 162 1.47 9.09 -16.20
C LEU A 162 2.35 10.08 -15.44
N LEU A 163 3.07 9.63 -14.41
CA LEU A 163 4.05 10.47 -13.71
C LEU A 163 5.20 10.91 -14.62
N LEU A 164 5.65 10.02 -15.51
CA LEU A 164 6.66 10.36 -16.49
C LEU A 164 6.16 11.43 -17.46
N VAL A 165 4.99 11.20 -18.10
CA VAL A 165 4.39 12.16 -19.03
C VAL A 165 4.08 13.48 -18.34
N PHE A 166 3.56 13.43 -17.11
CA PHE A 166 3.33 14.59 -16.25
C PHE A 166 4.61 15.42 -16.05
N SER A 167 5.72 14.77 -15.67
CA SER A 167 6.99 15.46 -15.41
C SER A 167 7.52 16.16 -16.68
N LEU A 168 7.35 15.54 -17.82
CA LEU A 168 7.76 16.12 -19.11
C LEU A 168 6.89 17.31 -19.50
N LEU A 169 5.57 17.18 -19.40
CA LEU A 169 4.63 18.26 -19.68
C LEU A 169 4.83 19.44 -18.73
N LEU A 170 5.08 19.15 -17.46
CA LEU A 170 5.33 20.18 -16.46
C LEU A 170 6.59 20.99 -16.79
N ASN A 171 7.69 20.31 -17.12
CA ASN A 171 8.92 20.98 -17.53
C ASN A 171 8.71 21.82 -18.81
N PHE A 172 7.98 21.27 -19.78
CA PHE A 172 7.66 21.97 -21.02
C PHE A 172 6.83 23.24 -20.76
N LEU A 173 5.80 23.16 -19.93
CA LEU A 173 4.94 24.29 -19.61
C LEU A 173 5.67 25.34 -18.74
N ALA A 174 6.54 24.92 -17.82
CA ALA A 174 7.30 25.82 -16.96
C ALA A 174 8.40 26.59 -17.70
N GLN A 175 9.03 25.98 -18.73
CA GLN A 175 10.08 26.62 -19.53
C GLN A 175 9.54 27.54 -20.63
N GLY A 176 8.23 27.50 -20.92
CA GLY A 176 7.58 28.22 -21.98
C GLY A 176 7.77 27.60 -23.37
N THR A 177 6.84 27.92 -24.29
CA THR A 177 6.78 27.34 -25.64
C THR A 177 7.83 27.83 -26.63
N THR A 178 8.79 28.65 -26.20
CA THR A 178 9.73 29.38 -27.08
C THR A 178 11.18 28.87 -27.07
N SER A 179 11.47 27.72 -26.48
CA SER A 179 12.84 27.17 -26.51
C SER A 179 13.12 26.48 -27.84
N GLU A 180 13.54 27.26 -28.83
CA GLU A 180 14.32 26.74 -29.95
C GLU A 180 15.73 26.42 -29.42
N LEU A 181 16.10 25.15 -29.40
CA LEU A 181 17.50 24.75 -29.13
C LEU A 181 18.32 24.98 -30.37
N THR A 182 19.11 26.05 -30.37
CA THR A 182 20.15 26.25 -31.39
C THR A 182 21.32 25.30 -31.07
N LEU A 183 21.46 24.26 -31.86
CA LEU A 183 22.63 23.39 -31.86
C LEU A 183 23.85 24.16 -32.39
N PRO A 184 25.09 23.79 -31.96
CA PRO A 184 26.33 24.34 -32.54
C PRO A 184 26.41 23.95 -34.01
N PHE A 185 25.96 24.70 -34.92
CA PHE A 185 25.91 24.62 -36.37
C PHE A 185 24.71 25.38 -36.97
N GLY A 186 23.96 26.17 -36.13
CA GLY A 186 22.86 27.00 -36.63
C GLY A 186 21.57 26.25 -36.97
N LEU A 187 21.46 24.97 -36.58
CA LEU A 187 20.22 24.18 -36.73
C LEU A 187 19.31 24.45 -35.53
N THR A 188 18.20 25.16 -35.76
CA THR A 188 17.10 25.29 -34.80
C THR A 188 16.21 24.05 -34.88
N ILE A 189 16.25 23.23 -33.84
CA ILE A 189 15.36 22.07 -33.73
C ILE A 189 14.21 22.45 -32.79
N ASN A 190 13.00 22.25 -33.28
CA ASN A 190 11.79 22.42 -32.47
C ASN A 190 11.84 21.41 -31.31
N VAL A 191 11.72 21.91 -30.07
CA VAL A 191 11.78 21.09 -28.84
C VAL A 191 10.78 19.95 -28.87
N PHE A 192 9.63 20.09 -29.57
CA PHE A 192 8.66 19.00 -29.76
C PHE A 192 9.24 17.77 -30.48
N LEU A 193 10.20 17.92 -31.36
CA LEU A 193 10.88 16.80 -32.04
C LEU A 193 11.87 16.09 -31.10
N LEU A 194 12.38 16.79 -30.07
CA LEU A 194 13.29 16.22 -29.08
C LEU A 194 12.54 15.54 -27.92
N LEU A 195 11.24 15.84 -27.70
CA LEU A 195 10.45 15.25 -26.63
C LEU A 195 10.44 13.69 -26.63
N PRO A 196 10.25 13.00 -27.76
CA PRO A 196 10.30 11.53 -27.74
C PRO A 196 11.67 10.99 -27.33
N ILE A 197 12.76 11.64 -27.79
CA ILE A 197 14.13 11.25 -27.44
C ILE A 197 14.39 11.50 -25.95
N GLN A 198 13.93 12.62 -25.43
CA GLN A 198 14.06 12.97 -24.02
C GLN A 198 13.24 12.00 -23.15
N ILE A 199 12.02 11.63 -23.56
CA ILE A 199 11.21 10.60 -22.89
C ILE A 199 11.96 9.27 -22.83
N ILE A 200 12.44 8.79 -23.96
CA ILE A 200 13.17 7.52 -24.05
C ILE A 200 14.44 7.57 -23.18
N SER A 201 15.21 8.67 -23.24
CA SER A 201 16.40 8.81 -22.42
C SER A 201 16.09 8.83 -20.92
N GLN A 202 15.05 9.54 -20.49
CA GLN A 202 14.63 9.57 -19.08
C GLN A 202 14.18 8.21 -18.59
N ILE A 203 13.49 7.42 -19.42
CA ILE A 203 13.09 6.05 -19.08
C ILE A 203 14.33 5.15 -18.96
N VAL A 204 15.16 5.11 -19.99
CA VAL A 204 16.31 4.20 -20.05
C VAL A 204 17.30 4.51 -18.93
N LEU A 205 17.68 5.79 -18.77
CA LEU A 205 18.60 6.19 -17.70
C LEU A 205 17.97 6.02 -16.31
N GLY A 206 16.68 6.29 -16.15
CA GLY A 206 15.96 6.03 -14.90
C GLY A 206 16.00 4.55 -14.50
N ILE A 207 15.82 3.64 -15.46
CA ILE A 207 15.94 2.19 -15.23
C ILE A 207 17.38 1.81 -14.87
N ILE A 208 18.37 2.29 -15.60
CA ILE A 208 19.79 1.99 -15.35
C ILE A 208 20.21 2.49 -13.96
N ILE A 209 19.90 3.73 -13.64
CA ILE A 209 20.24 4.34 -12.34
C ILE A 209 19.52 3.61 -11.20
N GLY A 210 18.24 3.29 -11.37
CA GLY A 210 17.49 2.51 -10.37
C GLY A 210 18.07 1.13 -10.14
N LEU A 211 18.46 0.42 -11.19
CA LEU A 211 19.15 -0.88 -11.10
C LEU A 211 20.50 -0.77 -10.40
N LEU A 212 21.31 0.23 -10.73
CA LEU A 212 22.60 0.46 -10.08
C LEU A 212 22.43 0.79 -8.59
N THR A 213 21.43 1.60 -8.25
CA THR A 213 21.10 1.93 -6.85
C THR A 213 20.63 0.71 -6.09
N ALA A 214 19.82 -0.18 -6.68
CA ALA A 214 19.43 -1.44 -6.05
C ALA A 214 20.65 -2.33 -5.77
N LYS A 215 21.58 -2.47 -6.72
CA LYS A 215 22.83 -3.21 -6.50
C LYS A 215 23.70 -2.58 -5.39
N LEU A 216 23.80 -1.26 -5.36
CA LEU A 216 24.53 -0.52 -4.33
C LEU A 216 23.91 -0.78 -2.95
N LEU A 217 22.57 -0.72 -2.82
CA LEU A 217 21.87 -0.99 -1.56
C LEU A 217 22.11 -2.41 -1.09
N VAL A 218 21.98 -3.41 -1.95
CA VAL A 218 22.27 -4.81 -1.58
C VAL A 218 23.73 -4.97 -1.16
N PHE A 219 24.66 -4.33 -1.85
CA PHE A 219 26.09 -4.37 -1.47
C PHE A 219 26.31 -3.76 -0.08
N LEU A 220 25.78 -2.57 0.18
CA LEU A 220 25.97 -1.87 1.46
C LEU A 220 25.23 -2.57 2.62
N LEU A 221 23.96 -2.93 2.42
CA LEU A 221 23.09 -3.35 3.52
C LEU A 221 23.19 -4.86 3.81
N THR A 222 23.43 -5.70 2.79
CA THR A 222 23.48 -7.15 2.95
C THR A 222 24.91 -7.68 2.95
N LYS A 223 25.75 -7.26 1.99
CA LYS A 223 27.12 -7.81 1.89
C LYS A 223 28.09 -7.19 2.90
N GLN A 224 28.01 -5.87 3.08
CA GLN A 224 28.89 -5.15 4.00
C GLN A 224 28.31 -4.99 5.42
N ASN A 225 27.04 -5.31 5.61
CA ASN A 225 26.32 -5.21 6.89
C ASN A 225 26.51 -3.85 7.60
N TRP A 226 26.42 -2.74 6.86
CA TRP A 226 26.59 -1.39 7.44
C TRP A 226 25.45 -0.98 8.36
N THR A 227 24.42 -1.81 8.48
CA THR A 227 23.22 -1.51 9.26
C THR A 227 22.89 -2.66 10.19
N GLU A 228 22.48 -2.34 11.42
CA GLU A 228 22.19 -3.32 12.47
C GLU A 228 20.72 -3.77 12.47
N ASN A 229 19.82 -2.93 11.95
CA ASN A 229 18.37 -3.17 12.04
C ASN A 229 17.60 -2.61 10.83
N THR A 230 16.35 -3.01 10.72
CA THR A 230 15.44 -2.61 9.63
C THR A 230 15.21 -1.10 9.56
N VAL A 231 15.23 -0.39 10.69
CA VAL A 231 15.01 1.07 10.71
C VAL A 231 16.17 1.77 10.02
N GLN A 232 17.42 1.40 10.33
CA GLN A 232 18.61 1.93 9.68
C GLN A 232 18.63 1.58 8.18
N GLN A 233 18.28 0.33 7.81
CA GLN A 233 18.15 -0.08 6.41
C GLN A 233 17.15 0.78 5.65
N THR A 234 15.99 1.05 6.26
CA THR A 234 14.96 1.90 5.68
C THR A 234 15.42 3.34 5.54
N LEU A 235 16.10 3.88 6.56
CA LEU A 235 16.65 5.24 6.54
C LEU A 235 17.65 5.43 5.39
N VAL A 236 18.63 4.52 5.27
CA VAL A 236 19.64 4.58 4.20
C VAL A 236 18.97 4.48 2.82
N THR A 237 18.03 3.55 2.67
CA THR A 237 17.30 3.37 1.41
C THR A 237 16.46 4.60 1.07
N ALA A 238 15.74 5.18 2.04
CA ALA A 238 14.95 6.39 1.84
C ALA A 238 15.82 7.61 1.50
N SER A 239 16.97 7.74 2.15
CA SER A 239 17.93 8.83 1.87
C SER A 239 18.51 8.74 0.46
N LEU A 240 18.91 7.55 0.02
CA LEU A 240 19.38 7.34 -1.36
C LEU A 240 18.27 7.55 -2.39
N ALA A 241 17.06 7.07 -2.11
CA ALA A 241 15.91 7.28 -2.97
C ALA A 241 15.57 8.78 -3.11
N LEU A 242 15.58 9.53 -2.00
CA LEU A 242 15.36 10.97 -2.03
C LEU A 242 16.48 11.69 -2.80
N SER A 243 17.73 11.25 -2.63
CA SER A 243 18.87 11.79 -3.39
C SER A 243 18.71 11.62 -4.91
N LEU A 244 18.12 10.48 -5.36
CA LEU A 244 17.81 10.29 -6.79
C LEU A 244 16.79 11.30 -7.30
N VAL A 245 15.76 11.61 -6.50
CA VAL A 245 14.75 12.61 -6.88
C VAL A 245 15.37 14.00 -6.97
N VAL A 246 16.13 14.41 -5.96
CA VAL A 246 16.80 15.73 -5.93
C VAL A 246 17.85 15.85 -7.05
N LEU A 247 18.57 14.76 -7.33
CA LEU A 247 19.55 14.74 -8.41
C LEU A 247 18.88 14.90 -9.79
N ALA A 248 17.73 14.29 -9.99
CA ALA A 248 16.96 14.39 -11.22
C ALA A 248 16.41 15.80 -11.47
N GLU A 249 16.14 16.59 -10.43
CA GLU A 249 15.77 18.01 -10.56
C GLU A 249 16.91 18.85 -11.18
N LYS A 250 18.17 18.48 -10.88
CA LYS A 250 19.36 19.15 -11.41
C LYS A 250 19.84 18.58 -12.74
N LEU A 251 19.56 17.29 -12.98
CA LEU A 251 20.01 16.55 -14.15
C LEU A 251 18.78 15.96 -14.88
N PRO A 252 18.13 16.71 -15.77
CA PRO A 252 16.87 16.32 -16.40
C PRO A 252 16.99 15.16 -17.42
N PHE A 253 18.13 14.44 -17.41
CA PHE A 253 18.37 13.33 -18.33
C PHE A 253 17.69 12.03 -17.88
N PHE A 254 17.30 11.90 -16.60
CA PHE A 254 16.63 10.72 -16.08
C PHE A 254 15.45 11.08 -15.17
N SER A 255 14.48 10.19 -15.07
CA SER A 255 13.36 10.34 -14.15
C SER A 255 13.74 9.81 -12.77
N GLY A 256 13.87 10.70 -11.77
CA GLY A 256 14.18 10.33 -10.39
C GLY A 256 13.10 9.45 -9.75
N TYR A 257 11.85 9.75 -10.01
CA TYR A 257 10.70 8.96 -9.53
C TYR A 257 10.68 7.55 -10.12
N LEU A 258 10.96 7.42 -11.42
CA LEU A 258 11.09 6.11 -12.05
C LEU A 258 12.29 5.34 -11.47
N ALA A 259 13.44 6.00 -11.27
CA ALA A 259 14.61 5.36 -10.68
C ALA A 259 14.33 4.82 -9.27
N VAL A 260 13.61 5.57 -8.43
CA VAL A 260 13.17 5.11 -7.09
C VAL A 260 12.31 3.85 -7.18
N MET A 261 11.32 3.85 -8.06
CA MET A 261 10.42 2.70 -8.20
C MET A 261 11.15 1.47 -8.75
N VAL A 262 12.02 1.67 -9.75
CA VAL A 262 12.87 0.61 -10.33
C VAL A 262 13.85 0.07 -9.29
N THR A 263 14.38 0.92 -8.41
CA THR A 263 15.20 0.47 -7.27
C THR A 263 14.42 -0.50 -6.39
N GLY A 264 13.19 -0.16 -6.02
CA GLY A 264 12.32 -1.07 -5.23
C GLY A 264 12.05 -2.40 -5.94
N PHE A 265 11.78 -2.37 -7.24
CA PHE A 265 11.57 -3.56 -8.06
C PHE A 265 12.80 -4.48 -8.10
N PHE A 266 13.98 -3.95 -8.40
CA PHE A 266 15.20 -4.77 -8.47
C PHE A 266 15.71 -5.23 -7.10
N LEU A 267 15.38 -4.54 -6.00
CA LEU A 267 15.65 -5.05 -4.66
C LEU A 267 14.96 -6.39 -4.39
N ILE A 268 13.75 -6.60 -4.91
CA ILE A 268 13.05 -7.90 -4.79
C ILE A 268 13.81 -8.99 -5.55
N GLU A 269 14.32 -8.68 -6.73
CA GLU A 269 15.03 -9.62 -7.59
C GLU A 269 16.42 -10.01 -7.04
N PHE A 270 17.12 -9.04 -6.42
CA PHE A 270 18.48 -9.26 -5.94
C PHE A 270 18.55 -9.77 -4.50
N ASP A 271 17.61 -9.36 -3.64
CA ASP A 271 17.57 -9.74 -2.22
C ASP A 271 16.14 -9.63 -1.68
N ALA A 272 15.35 -10.67 -1.90
CA ALA A 272 13.97 -10.75 -1.43
C ALA A 272 13.81 -10.61 0.10
N PRO A 273 14.71 -11.17 0.96
CA PRO A 273 14.69 -10.94 2.40
C PRO A 273 14.84 -9.45 2.79
N LEU A 274 15.83 -8.75 2.19
CA LEU A 274 16.01 -7.31 2.39
C LEU A 274 14.79 -6.52 1.91
N ALA A 275 14.30 -6.81 0.71
CA ALA A 275 13.12 -6.14 0.15
C ALA A 275 11.89 -6.29 1.05
N ARG A 276 11.71 -7.44 1.69
CA ARG A 276 10.61 -7.70 2.64
C ARG A 276 10.72 -6.84 3.90
N LYS A 277 11.93 -6.70 4.46
CA LYS A 277 12.21 -5.82 5.60
C LYS A 277 11.96 -4.36 5.24
N LEU A 278 12.47 -3.91 4.09
CA LEU A 278 12.28 -2.55 3.59
C LEU A 278 10.80 -2.23 3.34
N ARG A 279 10.02 -3.18 2.81
CA ARG A 279 8.57 -3.01 2.62
C ARG A 279 7.89 -2.64 3.94
N SER A 280 8.16 -3.35 5.03
CA SER A 280 7.63 -3.04 6.37
C SER A 280 8.05 -1.64 6.84
N GLY A 281 9.32 -1.26 6.65
CA GLY A 281 9.83 0.07 6.97
C GLY A 281 9.14 1.19 6.18
N PHE A 282 8.97 1.01 4.86
CA PHE A 282 8.27 1.96 4.01
C PHE A 282 6.76 2.00 4.26
N ASP A 283 6.14 0.90 4.73
CA ASP A 283 4.75 0.91 5.20
C ASP A 283 4.57 1.82 6.41
N SER A 284 5.52 1.79 7.35
CA SER A 284 5.53 2.67 8.52
C SER A 284 5.76 4.14 8.14
N LEU A 285 6.72 4.43 7.26
CA LEU A 285 6.95 5.78 6.73
C LEU A 285 5.72 6.31 5.99
N TRP A 286 5.04 5.46 5.19
CA TRP A 286 3.84 5.84 4.48
C TRP A 286 2.70 6.23 5.40
N THR A 287 2.58 5.59 6.56
CA THR A 287 1.53 5.91 7.55
C THR A 287 1.60 7.38 7.99
N VAL A 288 2.79 7.93 8.17
CA VAL A 288 3.00 9.35 8.51
C VAL A 288 2.91 10.23 7.27
N ALA A 289 3.59 9.84 6.20
CA ALA A 289 3.66 10.60 4.95
C ALA A 289 2.29 10.85 4.32
N GLN A 290 1.38 9.85 4.34
CA GLN A 290 0.03 10.00 3.81
C GLN A 290 -0.79 11.06 4.57
N ILE A 291 -0.66 11.15 5.90
CA ILE A 291 -1.38 12.15 6.69
C ILE A 291 -0.93 13.55 6.28
N ILE A 292 0.39 13.77 6.24
CA ILE A 292 0.97 15.05 5.84
C ILE A 292 0.54 15.40 4.41
N LEU A 293 0.65 14.44 3.48
CA LEU A 293 0.32 14.63 2.07
C LEU A 293 -1.14 15.07 1.88
N PHE A 294 -2.09 14.32 2.45
CA PHE A 294 -3.51 14.56 2.20
C PHE A 294 -4.04 15.77 2.97
N VAL A 295 -3.56 16.03 4.19
CA VAL A 295 -3.96 17.24 4.93
C VAL A 295 -3.38 18.48 4.26
N LEU A 296 -2.11 18.49 3.85
CA LEU A 296 -1.54 19.63 3.13
C LEU A 296 -2.17 19.84 1.75
N LEU A 297 -2.58 18.76 1.05
CA LEU A 297 -3.37 18.91 -0.16
C LEU A 297 -4.68 19.65 0.14
N GLY A 298 -5.44 19.19 1.13
CA GLY A 298 -6.70 19.82 1.52
C GLY A 298 -6.53 21.30 1.88
N ALA A 299 -5.47 21.62 2.64
CA ALA A 299 -5.18 22.98 3.09
C ALA A 299 -4.83 23.96 1.94
N THR A 300 -4.40 23.45 0.79
CA THR A 300 -4.07 24.27 -0.38
C THR A 300 -5.24 24.45 -1.35
N ILE A 301 -6.38 23.80 -1.10
CA ILE A 301 -7.58 23.94 -1.96
C ILE A 301 -8.23 25.28 -1.72
N GLN A 302 -8.50 26.01 -2.80
CA GLN A 302 -9.28 27.25 -2.78
C GLN A 302 -10.77 26.91 -2.92
N LEU A 303 -11.56 27.14 -1.87
CA LEU A 303 -12.99 26.78 -1.83
C LEU A 303 -13.81 27.44 -2.93
N GLN A 304 -13.52 28.70 -3.25
CA GLN A 304 -14.20 29.43 -4.33
C GLN A 304 -13.94 28.81 -5.71
N VAL A 305 -12.71 28.33 -5.96
CA VAL A 305 -12.35 27.65 -7.20
C VAL A 305 -12.99 26.26 -7.24
N LEU A 306 -13.01 25.55 -6.11
CA LEU A 306 -13.67 24.25 -5.99
C LEU A 306 -15.17 24.36 -6.28
N GLU A 307 -15.86 25.38 -5.74
CA GLU A 307 -17.28 25.62 -6.01
C GLU A 307 -17.55 25.85 -7.50
N LYS A 308 -16.78 26.74 -8.15
CA LYS A 308 -16.90 27.02 -9.58
C LYS A 308 -16.57 25.83 -10.47
N THR A 309 -15.66 24.96 -10.04
CA THR A 309 -15.21 23.78 -10.80
C THR A 309 -15.99 22.51 -10.47
N LEU A 310 -16.89 22.52 -9.48
CA LEU A 310 -17.59 21.32 -9.01
C LEU A 310 -18.34 20.61 -10.13
N VAL A 311 -19.28 21.29 -10.77
CA VAL A 311 -20.10 20.68 -11.84
C VAL A 311 -19.26 20.34 -13.07
N PRO A 312 -18.50 21.27 -13.68
CA PRO A 312 -17.68 20.95 -14.84
C PRO A 312 -16.58 19.91 -14.53
N GLY A 313 -16.04 19.91 -13.32
CA GLY A 313 -15.08 18.90 -12.88
C GLY A 313 -15.69 17.50 -12.74
N LEU A 314 -16.92 17.40 -12.20
CA LEU A 314 -17.65 16.12 -12.16
C LEU A 314 -17.94 15.59 -13.58
N ILE A 315 -18.28 16.48 -14.51
CA ILE A 315 -18.50 16.11 -15.93
C ILE A 315 -17.21 15.57 -16.54
N ILE A 316 -16.07 16.25 -16.33
CA ILE A 316 -14.77 15.77 -16.81
C ILE A 316 -14.41 14.40 -16.21
N LEU A 317 -14.60 14.22 -14.89
CA LEU A 317 -14.35 12.94 -14.24
C LEU A 317 -15.23 11.82 -14.81
N ALA A 318 -16.52 12.12 -15.03
CA ALA A 318 -17.44 11.16 -15.63
C ALA A 318 -17.04 10.80 -17.07
N ILE A 319 -16.73 11.79 -17.91
CA ILE A 319 -16.29 11.58 -19.30
C ILE A 319 -14.97 10.79 -19.31
N GLY A 320 -13.98 11.21 -18.53
CA GLY A 320 -12.69 10.52 -18.46
C GLY A 320 -12.82 9.07 -18.03
N THR A 321 -13.53 8.80 -16.94
CA THR A 321 -13.64 7.46 -16.36
C THR A 321 -14.61 6.58 -17.15
N LEU A 322 -15.81 7.07 -17.52
CA LEU A 322 -16.83 6.24 -18.18
C LEU A 322 -16.61 6.08 -19.68
N ILE A 323 -15.93 7.02 -20.34
CA ILE A 323 -15.64 6.93 -21.77
C ILE A 323 -14.17 6.62 -21.99
N GLY A 324 -13.27 7.51 -21.54
CA GLY A 324 -11.83 7.38 -21.80
C GLY A 324 -11.26 6.08 -21.25
N ARG A 325 -11.46 5.83 -19.96
CA ARG A 325 -10.95 4.61 -19.32
C ARG A 325 -11.65 3.35 -19.81
N ALA A 326 -12.97 3.40 -20.11
CA ALA A 326 -13.68 2.25 -20.64
C ALA A 326 -13.18 1.80 -22.02
N ILE A 327 -12.83 2.74 -22.90
CA ILE A 327 -12.17 2.43 -24.18
C ILE A 327 -10.85 1.71 -23.90
N GLY A 328 -10.02 2.22 -23.01
CA GLY A 328 -8.75 1.62 -22.63
C GLY A 328 -8.90 0.20 -22.06
N TRP A 329 -9.87 -0.06 -21.18
CA TRP A 329 -10.16 -1.41 -20.66
C TRP A 329 -10.59 -2.38 -21.78
N TYR A 330 -11.46 -1.93 -22.65
CA TYR A 330 -11.89 -2.74 -23.79
C TYR A 330 -10.69 -3.15 -24.64
N LEU A 331 -9.86 -2.18 -25.04
CA LEU A 331 -8.65 -2.43 -25.82
C LEU A 331 -7.65 -3.34 -25.10
N SER A 332 -7.47 -3.15 -23.78
CA SER A 332 -6.54 -3.94 -22.97
C SER A 332 -6.93 -5.41 -22.88
N THR A 333 -8.23 -5.68 -22.88
CA THR A 333 -8.77 -7.04 -22.72
C THR A 333 -9.13 -7.73 -24.03
N LEU A 334 -8.86 -7.11 -25.19
CA LEU A 334 -9.03 -7.74 -26.49
C LEU A 334 -8.15 -8.98 -26.61
N GLY A 335 -8.74 -10.09 -27.09
CA GLY A 335 -8.04 -11.37 -27.24
C GLY A 335 -7.72 -12.08 -25.91
N SER A 336 -8.20 -11.58 -24.76
CA SER A 336 -8.08 -12.27 -23.48
C SER A 336 -9.20 -13.30 -23.27
N ASN A 337 -9.00 -14.21 -22.32
CA ASN A 337 -10.01 -15.19 -21.90
C ASN A 337 -11.05 -14.61 -20.89
N TRP A 338 -11.04 -13.27 -20.71
CA TRP A 338 -11.99 -12.61 -19.81
C TRP A 338 -13.37 -12.49 -20.45
N ASN A 339 -14.40 -12.87 -19.73
CA ASN A 339 -15.78 -12.68 -20.15
C ASN A 339 -16.24 -11.22 -19.95
N TRP A 340 -17.41 -10.86 -20.48
CA TRP A 340 -17.90 -9.48 -20.42
C TRP A 340 -18.11 -8.96 -19.00
N ARG A 341 -18.54 -9.81 -18.06
CA ARG A 341 -18.73 -9.43 -16.66
C ARG A 341 -17.39 -9.12 -16.00
N GLU A 342 -16.37 -9.92 -16.25
CA GLU A 342 -15.02 -9.72 -15.73
C GLU A 342 -14.39 -8.43 -16.28
N ARG A 343 -14.61 -8.12 -17.56
CA ARG A 343 -14.20 -6.84 -18.16
C ARG A 343 -14.92 -5.66 -17.52
N LEU A 344 -16.23 -5.79 -17.26
CA LEU A 344 -17.02 -4.75 -16.60
C LEU A 344 -16.54 -4.49 -15.16
N PHE A 345 -15.95 -5.50 -14.51
CA PHE A 345 -15.37 -5.33 -13.18
C PHE A 345 -14.22 -4.32 -13.16
N LEU A 346 -13.55 -4.05 -14.28
CA LEU A 346 -12.51 -3.01 -14.36
C LEU A 346 -13.04 -1.63 -13.97
N LEU A 347 -14.33 -1.34 -14.20
CA LEU A 347 -14.93 -0.07 -13.79
C LEU A 347 -14.86 0.14 -12.27
N PRO A 348 -15.42 -0.73 -11.40
CA PRO A 348 -15.25 -0.60 -9.96
C PRO A 348 -13.83 -0.92 -9.48
N GLY A 349 -13.13 -1.84 -10.16
CA GLY A 349 -11.84 -2.37 -9.72
C GLY A 349 -10.64 -1.46 -9.97
N ASN A 350 -10.73 -0.57 -10.96
CA ASN A 350 -9.57 0.16 -11.46
C ASN A 350 -9.84 1.66 -11.75
N SER A 351 -10.77 2.30 -11.03
CA SER A 351 -11.13 3.71 -11.27
C SER A 351 -10.88 4.64 -10.09
N ALA A 352 -10.48 4.12 -8.92
CA ALA A 352 -10.26 4.94 -7.75
C ALA A 352 -9.03 5.83 -7.89
N LYS A 353 -9.18 7.11 -7.56
CA LYS A 353 -8.13 8.14 -7.64
C LYS A 353 -7.88 8.69 -6.24
N ALA A 354 -6.62 8.82 -5.83
CA ALA A 354 -6.28 9.41 -4.55
C ALA A 354 -4.80 9.79 -4.40
N THR A 355 -3.88 8.82 -4.31
CA THR A 355 -2.49 9.06 -3.89
C THR A 355 -1.70 9.87 -4.88
N VAL A 356 -1.80 9.57 -6.16
CA VAL A 356 -1.08 10.28 -7.21
C VAL A 356 -1.63 11.70 -7.37
N GLN A 357 -2.95 11.87 -7.38
CA GLN A 357 -3.60 13.17 -7.44
C GLN A 357 -3.19 14.08 -6.28
N ALA A 358 -3.13 13.51 -5.06
CA ALA A 358 -2.68 14.24 -3.89
C ALA A 358 -1.19 14.62 -3.97
N ALA A 359 -0.39 13.75 -4.57
CA ALA A 359 1.04 13.94 -4.69
C ALA A 359 1.39 15.06 -5.69
N ILE A 360 0.80 15.02 -6.88
CA ILE A 360 1.21 15.88 -7.99
C ILE A 360 0.18 16.97 -8.34
N GLY A 361 -1.05 16.88 -7.86
CA GLY A 361 -2.14 17.80 -8.23
C GLY A 361 -1.90 19.29 -7.89
N ALA A 362 -1.06 19.57 -6.88
CA ALA A 362 -0.73 20.94 -6.50
C ALA A 362 0.57 21.46 -7.14
N ILE A 363 1.34 20.60 -7.81
CA ILE A 363 2.62 20.99 -8.42
C ILE A 363 2.44 22.02 -9.53
N PRO A 364 1.46 21.91 -10.44
CA PRO A 364 1.24 22.93 -11.47
C PRO A 364 1.00 24.33 -10.89
N LEU A 365 0.19 24.43 -9.83
CA LEU A 365 -0.04 25.70 -9.13
C LEU A 365 1.26 26.22 -8.51
N ALA A 366 2.03 25.37 -7.84
CA ALA A 366 3.26 25.77 -7.19
C ALA A 366 4.35 26.26 -8.18
N GLN A 367 4.31 25.78 -9.43
CA GLN A 367 5.18 26.20 -10.50
C GLN A 367 4.63 27.37 -11.35
N GLY A 368 3.50 27.96 -10.95
CA GLY A 368 2.91 29.10 -11.63
C GLY A 368 2.29 28.77 -13.00
N ILE A 369 1.98 27.50 -13.26
CA ILE A 369 1.29 27.08 -14.49
C ILE A 369 -0.10 27.74 -14.55
N GLU A 370 -0.45 28.32 -15.70
CA GLU A 370 -1.76 28.88 -15.93
C GLU A 370 -2.86 27.83 -15.65
N LYS A 371 -3.94 28.22 -14.99
CA LYS A 371 -5.03 27.32 -14.54
C LYS A 371 -4.62 26.28 -13.47
N GLY A 372 -3.46 26.41 -12.83
CA GLY A 372 -3.00 25.50 -11.78
C GLY A 372 -3.99 25.34 -10.61
N GLU A 373 -4.73 26.40 -10.26
CA GLU A 373 -5.79 26.34 -9.25
C GLU A 373 -6.95 25.42 -9.66
N THR A 374 -7.39 25.51 -10.91
CA THR A 374 -8.45 24.65 -11.47
C THR A 374 -7.99 23.19 -11.52
N ILE A 375 -6.74 22.95 -11.92
CA ILE A 375 -6.12 21.61 -11.91
C ILE A 375 -6.12 21.02 -10.50
N LEU A 376 -5.70 21.80 -9.50
CA LEU A 376 -5.70 21.38 -8.09
C LEU A 376 -7.11 21.06 -7.60
N ALA A 377 -8.09 21.93 -7.92
CA ALA A 377 -9.48 21.71 -7.50
C ALA A 377 -10.07 20.43 -8.11
N ILE A 378 -9.80 20.15 -9.38
CA ILE A 378 -10.25 18.92 -10.05
C ILE A 378 -9.53 17.69 -9.49
N ALA A 379 -8.22 17.77 -9.21
CA ALA A 379 -7.47 16.70 -8.57
C ALA A 379 -8.07 16.35 -7.20
N ALA A 380 -8.36 17.34 -6.36
CA ALA A 380 -9.01 17.14 -5.07
C ALA A 380 -10.42 16.55 -5.20
N LEU A 381 -11.22 17.08 -6.13
CA LEU A 381 -12.56 16.57 -6.43
C LEU A 381 -12.52 15.11 -6.86
N SER A 382 -11.54 14.72 -7.67
CA SER A 382 -11.37 13.33 -8.11
C SER A 382 -11.15 12.40 -6.93
N ILE A 383 -10.37 12.81 -5.92
CA ILE A 383 -10.15 12.05 -4.68
C ILE A 383 -11.44 11.92 -3.87
N LEU A 384 -12.10 13.06 -3.62
CA LEU A 384 -13.30 13.11 -2.78
C LEU A 384 -14.44 12.26 -3.33
N VAL A 385 -14.53 12.13 -4.65
CA VAL A 385 -15.60 11.38 -5.33
C VAL A 385 -15.19 9.92 -5.56
N THR A 386 -14.04 9.68 -6.19
CA THR A 386 -13.74 8.34 -6.71
C THR A 386 -13.15 7.40 -5.66
N ALA A 387 -12.47 7.91 -4.62
CA ALA A 387 -11.91 7.06 -3.58
C ALA A 387 -13.00 6.39 -2.72
N PRO A 388 -14.03 7.10 -2.22
CA PRO A 388 -15.14 6.44 -1.52
C PRO A 388 -15.93 5.50 -2.44
N LEU A 389 -16.20 5.92 -3.68
CA LEU A 389 -16.90 5.09 -4.66
C LEU A 389 -16.14 3.79 -4.94
N GLY A 390 -14.83 3.85 -5.17
CA GLY A 390 -14.00 2.68 -5.39
C GLY A 390 -13.96 1.73 -4.19
N ALA A 391 -13.75 2.28 -2.98
CA ALA A 391 -13.73 1.47 -1.76
C ALA A 391 -15.05 0.73 -1.50
N TRP A 392 -16.17 1.33 -1.85
CA TRP A 392 -17.49 0.71 -1.78
C TRP A 392 -17.76 -0.24 -2.95
N ALA A 393 -17.40 0.16 -4.16
CA ALA A 393 -17.77 -0.57 -5.38
C ALA A 393 -16.96 -1.88 -5.55
N ILE A 394 -15.67 -1.89 -5.22
CA ILE A 394 -14.82 -3.08 -5.33
C ILE A 394 -15.45 -4.29 -4.61
N PRO A 395 -15.69 -4.27 -3.30
CA PRO A 395 -16.26 -5.43 -2.60
C PRO A 395 -17.72 -5.69 -2.97
N THR A 396 -18.49 -4.68 -3.39
CA THR A 396 -19.91 -4.80 -3.71
C THR A 396 -20.14 -5.49 -5.05
N PHE A 397 -19.32 -5.19 -6.05
CA PHE A 397 -19.51 -5.71 -7.41
C PHE A 397 -18.68 -6.97 -7.69
N ALA A 398 -17.59 -7.23 -6.94
CA ALA A 398 -16.78 -8.42 -7.15
C ALA A 398 -17.60 -9.74 -7.10
N PRO A 399 -18.48 -9.99 -6.11
CA PRO A 399 -19.27 -11.21 -6.08
C PRO A 399 -20.27 -11.34 -7.23
N LYS A 400 -20.65 -10.23 -7.87
CA LYS A 400 -21.61 -10.18 -8.96
C LYS A 400 -20.96 -10.35 -10.33
N LEU A 401 -19.71 -9.95 -10.46
CA LEU A 401 -19.02 -9.84 -11.75
C LEU A 401 -17.86 -10.83 -11.91
N LEU A 402 -17.30 -11.33 -10.80
CA LEU A 402 -16.15 -12.25 -10.81
C LEU A 402 -16.56 -13.65 -10.36
N ALA A 403 -15.93 -14.67 -10.97
CA ALA A 403 -16.03 -16.03 -10.49
C ALA A 403 -15.17 -16.25 -9.24
N ARG A 404 -15.63 -17.09 -8.32
CA ARG A 404 -14.87 -17.49 -7.14
C ARG A 404 -13.99 -18.71 -7.48
N GLY A 405 -12.72 -18.66 -7.13
CA GLY A 405 -11.74 -19.71 -7.30
C GLY A 405 -11.16 -20.19 -5.97
N GLU A 406 -10.34 -21.21 -6.04
CA GLU A 406 -9.59 -21.70 -4.89
C GLU A 406 -8.49 -20.70 -4.50
N VAL A 407 -8.36 -20.48 -3.19
CA VAL A 407 -7.36 -19.58 -2.62
C VAL A 407 -6.12 -20.39 -2.30
N ASP A 408 -4.99 -20.01 -2.89
CA ASP A 408 -3.68 -20.56 -2.51
C ASP A 408 -3.22 -19.88 -1.21
N PRO A 409 -3.22 -20.58 -0.06
CA PRO A 409 -2.89 -20.00 1.23
C PRO A 409 -1.43 -19.53 1.32
N THR A 410 -0.55 -20.00 0.42
CA THR A 410 0.86 -19.59 0.39
C THR A 410 1.09 -18.24 -0.31
N LYS A 411 0.14 -17.83 -1.15
CA LYS A 411 0.22 -16.60 -1.97
C LYS A 411 -0.61 -15.45 -1.41
N VAL A 412 -1.51 -15.75 -0.49
CA VAL A 412 -2.32 -14.74 0.18
C VAL A 412 -1.77 -14.58 1.58
N GLY A 413 -1.23 -13.40 1.87
CA GLY A 413 -0.94 -13.01 3.24
C GLY A 413 -2.26 -12.91 4.01
N VAL A 414 -2.78 -14.05 4.44
CA VAL A 414 -3.89 -14.08 5.38
C VAL A 414 -3.28 -13.71 6.72
N THR A 415 -3.39 -12.45 7.09
CA THR A 415 -3.19 -12.02 8.47
C THR A 415 -4.36 -12.55 9.30
N ARG A 416 -4.40 -13.87 9.50
CA ARG A 416 -5.17 -14.42 10.62
C ARG A 416 -4.35 -14.10 11.87
N PRO A 417 -4.95 -13.57 12.93
CA PRO A 417 -4.25 -13.48 14.20
C PRO A 417 -3.74 -14.88 14.54
N ILE A 418 -2.46 -14.98 14.85
CA ILE A 418 -1.87 -16.24 15.30
C ILE A 418 -2.30 -16.43 16.75
N ILE A 419 -3.03 -17.50 17.04
CA ILE A 419 -3.50 -17.82 18.37
C ILE A 419 -2.83 -19.13 18.81
N LEU A 420 -2.00 -19.03 19.83
CA LEU A 420 -1.32 -20.19 20.41
C LEU A 420 -2.12 -20.71 21.59
N LEU A 421 -2.51 -21.99 21.57
CA LEU A 421 -3.05 -22.65 22.73
C LEU A 421 -1.90 -23.30 23.52
N ALA A 422 -1.58 -22.76 24.68
CA ALA A 422 -0.62 -23.35 25.61
C ALA A 422 -1.36 -24.20 26.66
N ALA A 423 -1.28 -25.52 26.51
CA ALA A 423 -1.85 -26.46 27.47
C ALA A 423 -0.86 -26.72 28.60
N ILE A 424 -1.20 -26.26 29.79
CA ILE A 424 -0.33 -26.27 30.97
C ILE A 424 -0.98 -27.06 32.12
N ASP A 425 -0.16 -27.79 32.84
CA ASP A 425 -0.51 -28.45 34.08
C ASP A 425 0.28 -27.86 35.26
N THR A 426 0.15 -28.42 36.44
CA THR A 426 0.90 -28.00 37.64
C THR A 426 2.25 -28.71 37.80
N SER A 427 2.80 -29.29 36.76
CA SER A 427 4.11 -29.96 36.76
C SER A 427 5.27 -28.96 36.55
N SER A 428 6.49 -29.42 36.77
CA SER A 428 7.71 -28.63 36.57
C SER A 428 7.93 -28.19 35.12
N ILE A 429 7.31 -28.89 34.15
CA ILE A 429 7.39 -28.57 32.72
C ILE A 429 6.52 -27.35 32.34
N ALA A 430 5.51 -27.01 33.16
CA ALA A 430 4.62 -25.88 32.86
C ALA A 430 5.35 -24.57 32.58
N THR A 431 6.40 -24.26 33.35
CA THR A 431 7.22 -23.07 33.12
C THR A 431 7.94 -23.10 31.76
N GLN A 432 8.42 -24.27 31.34
CA GLN A 432 9.08 -24.43 30.04
C GLN A 432 8.07 -24.27 28.88
N VAL A 433 6.85 -24.81 29.03
CA VAL A 433 5.75 -24.62 28.07
C VAL A 433 5.38 -23.15 27.94
N LEU A 434 5.24 -22.45 29.07
CA LEU A 434 4.96 -21.00 29.10
C LEU A 434 6.08 -20.20 28.43
N THR A 435 7.34 -20.51 28.75
CA THR A 435 8.50 -19.83 28.14
C THR A 435 8.53 -20.06 26.63
N LYS A 436 8.25 -21.28 26.19
CA LYS A 436 8.24 -21.61 24.74
C LYS A 436 7.08 -20.93 24.04
N ALA A 437 5.89 -20.92 24.63
CA ALA A 437 4.73 -20.21 24.09
C ALA A 437 5.01 -18.69 24.01
N ALA A 438 5.62 -18.10 25.04
CA ALA A 438 6.04 -16.71 25.03
C ALA A 438 7.06 -16.39 23.94
N ASP A 439 8.06 -17.26 23.73
CA ASP A 439 9.08 -17.08 22.69
C ASP A 439 8.45 -17.12 21.28
N ILE A 440 7.54 -18.07 21.04
CA ILE A 440 6.82 -18.15 19.77
C ILE A 440 5.93 -16.91 19.59
N ALA A 441 5.17 -16.52 20.63
CA ALA A 441 4.26 -15.39 20.57
C ALA A 441 4.98 -14.06 20.27
N ARG A 442 6.12 -13.80 20.93
CA ARG A 442 6.94 -12.59 20.67
C ARG A 442 7.48 -12.52 19.25
N ARG A 443 7.82 -13.68 18.66
CA ARG A 443 8.33 -13.75 17.27
C ARG A 443 7.24 -13.63 16.21
N SER A 444 6.01 -14.00 16.54
CA SER A 444 4.89 -14.07 15.60
C SER A 444 3.79 -13.05 15.87
N ASP A 445 3.94 -12.18 16.87
CA ASP A 445 2.89 -11.25 17.33
C ASP A 445 1.57 -11.97 17.61
N ALA A 446 1.66 -13.11 18.32
CA ALA A 446 0.55 -14.00 18.59
C ALA A 446 -0.13 -13.69 19.93
N GLU A 447 -1.43 -13.99 20.00
CA GLU A 447 -2.16 -14.10 21.26
C GLU A 447 -2.00 -15.50 21.86
N VAL A 448 -1.95 -15.61 23.19
CA VAL A 448 -1.77 -16.89 23.88
C VAL A 448 -3.02 -17.22 24.71
N ILE A 449 -3.64 -18.36 24.41
CA ILE A 449 -4.69 -18.95 25.24
C ILE A 449 -4.04 -19.98 26.16
N LEU A 450 -4.04 -19.70 27.45
CA LEU A 450 -3.51 -20.61 28.46
C LEU A 450 -4.62 -21.53 28.95
N LEU A 451 -4.49 -22.81 28.66
CA LEU A 451 -5.48 -23.80 29.07
C LEU A 451 -4.96 -24.65 30.21
N HIS A 452 -5.72 -24.69 31.30
CA HIS A 452 -5.53 -25.65 32.38
C HIS A 452 -6.79 -26.50 32.59
N VAL A 453 -6.65 -27.82 32.45
CA VAL A 453 -7.76 -28.77 32.71
C VAL A 453 -7.69 -29.22 34.16
N LEU A 454 -8.71 -28.86 34.92
CA LEU A 454 -8.80 -29.18 36.35
C LEU A 454 -9.05 -30.68 36.57
N GLN A 455 -8.06 -31.35 37.18
CA GLN A 455 -8.19 -32.76 37.62
C GLN A 455 -8.44 -32.87 39.15
N THR A 456 -7.88 -31.94 39.91
CA THR A 456 -8.00 -31.84 41.37
C THR A 456 -8.14 -30.38 41.76
N ASN A 457 -9.00 -30.12 42.73
CA ASN A 457 -9.21 -28.76 43.22
C ASN A 457 -8.09 -28.38 44.21
N ASN A 458 -6.97 -27.83 43.67
CA ASN A 458 -5.89 -27.25 44.49
C ASN A 458 -5.73 -25.76 44.16
N PRO A 459 -6.44 -24.88 44.88
CA PRO A 459 -6.47 -23.44 44.61
C PRO A 459 -5.08 -22.77 44.66
N GLN A 460 -4.20 -23.22 45.56
CA GLN A 460 -2.87 -22.62 45.74
C GLN A 460 -1.96 -22.85 44.53
N LYS A 461 -1.98 -24.09 43.97
CA LYS A 461 -1.20 -24.38 42.76
C LYS A 461 -1.74 -23.67 41.54
N LEU A 462 -3.05 -23.51 41.43
CA LEU A 462 -3.67 -22.78 40.33
C LEU A 462 -3.32 -21.30 40.37
N GLU A 463 -3.33 -20.70 41.58
CA GLU A 463 -2.95 -19.29 41.76
C GLU A 463 -1.47 -19.05 41.43
N LEU A 464 -0.59 -19.97 41.84
CA LEU A 464 0.83 -19.92 41.49
C LEU A 464 1.01 -20.03 39.96
N LEU A 465 0.24 -20.88 39.26
CA LEU A 465 0.32 -21.04 37.83
C LEU A 465 -0.15 -19.76 37.11
N LYS A 466 -1.24 -19.14 37.59
CA LYS A 466 -1.72 -17.85 37.07
C LYS A 466 -0.72 -16.72 37.27
N SER A 467 -0.15 -16.59 38.46
CA SER A 467 0.85 -15.55 38.75
C SER A 467 2.14 -15.73 37.94
N THR A 468 2.56 -16.96 37.71
CA THR A 468 3.72 -17.28 36.85
C THR A 468 3.44 -16.95 35.39
N SER A 469 2.23 -17.30 34.87
CA SER A 469 1.86 -16.97 33.51
C SER A 469 1.74 -15.46 33.29
N GLN A 470 1.16 -14.72 34.22
CA GLN A 470 1.09 -13.25 34.14
C GLN A 470 2.48 -12.59 34.08
N LYS A 471 3.47 -13.14 34.78
CA LYS A 471 4.85 -12.62 34.74
C LYS A 471 5.54 -12.93 33.41
N LEU A 472 5.41 -14.17 32.92
CA LEU A 472 6.11 -14.60 31.69
C LEU A 472 5.49 -14.04 30.40
N LEU A 473 4.19 -13.72 30.43
CA LEU A 473 3.41 -13.20 29.31
C LEU A 473 2.98 -11.74 29.51
N ALA A 474 3.62 -10.99 30.39
CA ALA A 474 3.21 -9.63 30.72
C ALA A 474 3.18 -8.67 29.51
N ASP A 475 4.00 -8.93 28.50
CA ASP A 475 4.11 -8.18 27.25
C ASP A 475 3.31 -8.81 26.09
N ILE A 476 2.58 -9.90 26.34
CA ILE A 476 1.86 -10.68 25.32
C ILE A 476 0.37 -10.68 25.65
N PRO A 477 -0.53 -10.38 24.68
CA PRO A 477 -1.96 -10.57 24.85
C PRO A 477 -2.25 -12.03 25.22
N HIS A 478 -2.82 -12.28 26.38
CA HIS A 478 -3.10 -13.64 26.82
C HIS A 478 -4.40 -13.75 27.64
N GLN A 479 -5.03 -14.91 27.56
CA GLN A 479 -6.21 -15.26 28.33
C GLN A 479 -5.97 -16.59 29.06
N PHE A 480 -6.34 -16.66 30.36
CA PHE A 480 -6.28 -17.90 31.14
C PHE A 480 -7.64 -18.57 31.18
N VAL A 481 -7.72 -19.81 30.69
CA VAL A 481 -8.94 -20.61 30.59
C VAL A 481 -8.80 -21.87 31.47
N THR A 482 -9.80 -22.13 32.28
CA THR A 482 -9.88 -23.37 33.09
C THR A 482 -11.14 -24.15 32.69
N VAL A 483 -10.97 -25.43 32.45
CA VAL A 483 -12.05 -26.35 32.11
C VAL A 483 -11.97 -27.64 32.93
N THR A 484 -13.02 -28.41 32.96
CA THR A 484 -13.07 -29.74 33.60
C THR A 484 -13.46 -30.77 32.55
N GLY A 485 -12.82 -31.95 32.59
CA GLY A 485 -13.13 -33.00 31.63
C GLY A 485 -11.91 -33.88 31.28
N SER A 486 -12.02 -34.61 30.18
CA SER A 486 -10.92 -35.39 29.61
C SER A 486 -9.88 -34.47 29.01
N ILE A 487 -8.62 -34.52 29.51
CA ILE A 487 -7.57 -33.57 29.13
C ILE A 487 -7.37 -33.49 27.60
N PRO A 488 -7.20 -34.59 26.86
CA PRO A 488 -6.98 -34.51 25.42
C PRO A 488 -8.19 -33.91 24.66
N GLU A 489 -9.40 -34.28 25.07
CA GLU A 489 -10.63 -33.81 24.42
C GLU A 489 -10.84 -32.33 24.65
N GLU A 490 -10.62 -31.85 25.88
CA GLU A 490 -10.74 -30.43 26.22
C GLU A 490 -9.67 -29.57 25.52
N ILE A 491 -8.45 -30.05 25.38
CA ILE A 491 -7.41 -29.35 24.59
C ILE A 491 -7.88 -29.16 23.14
N ILE A 492 -8.38 -30.22 22.51
CA ILE A 492 -8.85 -30.15 21.13
C ILE A 492 -10.11 -29.27 20.99
N ARG A 493 -11.05 -29.37 21.96
CA ARG A 493 -12.25 -28.54 21.97
C ARG A 493 -11.92 -27.06 22.09
N VAL A 494 -11.12 -26.69 23.08
CA VAL A 494 -10.73 -25.29 23.31
C VAL A 494 -9.88 -24.76 22.15
N ALA A 495 -9.00 -25.57 21.56
CA ALA A 495 -8.27 -25.17 20.36
C ALA A 495 -9.20 -24.80 19.20
N ARG A 496 -10.30 -25.53 19.03
CA ARG A 496 -11.33 -25.25 18.02
C ARG A 496 -12.15 -24.03 18.36
N ASP A 497 -12.62 -23.91 19.62
CA ASP A 497 -13.49 -22.83 20.08
C ASP A 497 -12.79 -21.46 19.96
N TYR A 498 -11.50 -21.40 20.27
CA TYR A 498 -10.68 -20.19 20.15
C TYR A 498 -10.00 -20.05 18.77
N GLN A 499 -10.23 -20.97 17.83
CA GLN A 499 -9.60 -20.98 16.51
C GLN A 499 -8.06 -20.92 16.59
N ALA A 500 -7.49 -21.66 17.55
CA ALA A 500 -6.05 -21.71 17.72
C ALA A 500 -5.37 -22.20 16.43
N THR A 501 -4.22 -21.59 16.11
CA THR A 501 -3.41 -21.96 14.95
C THR A 501 -2.44 -23.07 15.30
N ASP A 502 -1.99 -23.11 16.57
CA ASP A 502 -0.99 -24.08 17.06
C ASP A 502 -1.27 -24.42 18.52
N ILE A 503 -0.88 -25.65 18.92
CA ILE A 503 -0.91 -26.10 20.30
C ILE A 503 0.52 -26.22 20.82
N VAL A 504 0.81 -25.67 21.99
CA VAL A 504 2.08 -25.84 22.70
C VAL A 504 1.80 -26.58 24.02
N MET A 505 2.44 -27.70 24.26
CA MET A 505 2.21 -28.52 25.45
C MET A 505 3.45 -29.28 25.88
N GLY A 506 3.48 -29.74 27.11
CA GLY A 506 4.56 -30.55 27.64
C GLY A 506 4.62 -31.94 26.99
N LYS A 507 5.81 -32.45 26.75
CA LYS A 507 6.02 -33.81 26.23
C LYS A 507 5.54 -34.86 27.23
N ARG A 508 5.66 -34.61 28.55
CA ARG A 508 5.22 -35.43 29.67
C ARG A 508 4.58 -34.57 30.75
N GLY A 509 3.65 -35.12 31.51
CA GLY A 509 3.05 -34.46 32.70
C GLY A 509 3.52 -35.15 34.01
N HIS A 510 2.67 -35.10 35.06
CA HIS A 510 2.97 -35.59 36.42
C HIS A 510 3.27 -37.09 36.54
N LYS A 511 2.88 -37.91 35.56
CA LYS A 511 3.09 -39.39 35.62
C LYS A 511 4.13 -39.77 34.59
N SER A 512 5.41 -39.87 34.94
CA SER A 512 6.45 -40.37 34.05
C SER A 512 6.96 -41.72 34.55
N ALA A 513 6.75 -42.79 33.77
CA ALA A 513 7.59 -43.99 33.84
C ALA A 513 8.85 -43.75 32.99
N ASN A 514 10.00 -44.20 33.45
CA ASN A 514 11.33 -43.88 32.88
C ASN A 514 11.55 -44.29 31.41
N GLU A 515 10.62 -45.07 30.82
CA GLU A 515 10.76 -45.60 29.45
C GLU A 515 9.85 -45.00 28.39
N ILE A 516 8.92 -44.09 28.75
CA ILE A 516 7.94 -43.56 27.80
C ILE A 516 8.47 -42.28 27.16
N VAL A 517 8.71 -42.31 25.84
CA VAL A 517 9.23 -41.16 25.07
C VAL A 517 8.25 -40.00 25.00
N VAL A 518 6.92 -40.23 24.95
CA VAL A 518 5.84 -39.23 24.90
C VAL A 518 4.73 -39.64 25.87
N GLY A 519 4.19 -38.71 26.63
CA GLY A 519 3.09 -38.93 27.59
C GLY A 519 1.77 -39.29 26.87
N SER A 520 0.90 -40.05 27.58
CA SER A 520 -0.40 -40.49 27.03
C SER A 520 -1.30 -39.36 26.54
N VAL A 521 -1.35 -38.25 27.27
CA VAL A 521 -2.11 -37.05 26.87
C VAL A 521 -1.53 -36.44 25.61
N SER A 522 -0.22 -36.24 25.56
CA SER A 522 0.45 -35.65 24.39
C SER A 522 0.29 -36.52 23.15
N GLN A 523 0.34 -37.87 23.33
CA GLN A 523 0.12 -38.81 22.24
C GLN A 523 -1.34 -38.76 21.74
N ALA A 524 -2.30 -38.65 22.64
CA ALA A 524 -3.72 -38.55 22.27
C ALA A 524 -4.01 -37.24 21.52
N VAL A 525 -3.46 -36.11 22.00
CA VAL A 525 -3.61 -34.81 21.31
C VAL A 525 -2.95 -34.84 19.92
N LEU A 526 -1.73 -35.40 19.79
CA LEU A 526 -1.05 -35.55 18.50
C LEU A 526 -1.87 -36.37 17.47
N LYS A 527 -2.58 -37.40 17.92
CA LYS A 527 -3.41 -38.24 17.05
C LYS A 527 -4.71 -37.53 16.61
N SER A 528 -5.28 -36.69 17.48
CA SER A 528 -6.60 -36.09 17.26
C SER A 528 -6.57 -34.66 16.78
N SER A 529 -5.42 -34.00 16.84
CA SER A 529 -5.28 -32.61 16.45
C SER A 529 -5.25 -32.45 14.92
N SER A 530 -6.05 -31.50 14.41
CA SER A 530 -5.99 -31.04 13.01
C SER A 530 -5.05 -29.85 12.80
N ILE A 531 -4.45 -29.32 13.88
CA ILE A 531 -3.50 -28.21 13.84
C ILE A 531 -2.14 -28.64 14.40
N PRO A 532 -1.04 -27.94 14.07
CA PRO A 532 0.30 -28.24 14.56
C PRO A 532 0.38 -28.32 16.08
N VAL A 533 1.17 -29.28 16.58
CA VAL A 533 1.40 -29.45 18.03
C VAL A 533 2.90 -29.41 18.31
N THR A 534 3.31 -28.46 19.13
CA THR A 534 4.69 -28.31 19.61
C THR A 534 4.81 -28.96 20.99
N LEU A 535 5.66 -29.98 21.09
CA LEU A 535 5.98 -30.65 22.37
C LEU A 535 7.23 -30.03 22.98
N VAL A 536 7.14 -29.68 24.28
CA VAL A 536 8.20 -29.06 25.08
C VAL A 536 8.64 -30.04 26.16
N GLY A 537 9.94 -30.19 26.35
CA GLY A 537 10.51 -31.03 27.42
C GLY A 537 11.63 -31.92 27.00
#